data_7d556046cf53935bfae5d325a8b89440
#
_entry.id   7d556046cf53935bfae5d325a8b89440
#
_cell.length_a   1.000
_cell.length_b   1.000
_cell.length_c   1.000
_cell.angle_alpha   90.00
_cell.angle_beta   90.00
_cell.angle_gamma   90.00
#
_symmetry.space_group_name_H-M   'P 1'
#
loop_
_entity.id
_entity.type
_entity.pdbx_description
1 polymer ?
#
loop_
_entity_poly.entity_id
_entity_poly.type
_entity_poly.pdbx_seq_one_letter_code
_entity_poly.pdbx_strand_id
1 'polypeptide(L)'
;AEEIKRKEASGEAGLRVVETDLGGWILQLAGQHPSHIVAPAVHLNKEQVRQVLMAESGWELPTDREALVAHARTRLREVFASADIGISGVNFGVAETGTICVVENEGNARLVTALPRIHVAVMGMERVVRDWDEAAHILQILPMAAIGDDAAGYVNLITGPRAPGEEDGPEELHLVILDGGRSALLGTDLEEALDCIRCGACL
;
A
#
# COMPACT_ATOMS: atom_id res chain seq x y z
N ALA A 1 3.77 9.89 -3.19
CA ALA A 1 2.72 10.10 -2.19
C ALA A 1 2.82 11.46 -1.50
N GLU A 2 3.93 11.83 -0.85
CA GLU A 2 4.06 13.11 -0.14
C GLU A 2 3.91 14.35 -1.03
N GLU A 3 4.41 14.33 -2.25
CA GLU A 3 4.24 15.44 -3.20
C GLU A 3 2.78 15.61 -3.64
N ILE A 4 2.07 14.49 -3.82
CA ILE A 4 0.63 14.50 -4.14
C ILE A 4 -0.15 15.09 -2.97
N LYS A 5 0.15 14.65 -1.73
CA LYS A 5 -0.46 15.20 -0.51
C LYS A 5 -0.18 16.70 -0.34
N ARG A 6 1.04 17.14 -0.67
CA ARG A 6 1.40 18.56 -0.62
C ARG A 6 0.61 19.38 -1.63
N LYS A 7 0.40 18.87 -2.85
CA LYS A 7 -0.40 19.53 -3.88
C LYS A 7 -1.89 19.56 -3.52
N GLU A 8 -2.39 18.51 -2.86
CA GLU A 8 -3.74 18.50 -2.29
C GLU A 8 -3.89 19.60 -1.24
N ALA A 9 -2.97 19.66 -0.27
CA ALA A 9 -2.99 20.67 0.80
C ALA A 9 -2.87 22.11 0.29
N SER A 10 -2.17 22.33 -0.84
CA SER A 10 -2.06 23.63 -1.51
C SER A 10 -3.24 23.98 -2.42
N GLY A 11 -4.13 23.02 -2.69
CA GLY A 11 -5.24 23.18 -3.64
C GLY A 11 -4.81 23.29 -5.10
N GLU A 12 -3.53 23.13 -5.42
CA GLU A 12 -2.99 23.34 -6.76
C GLU A 12 -3.45 22.28 -7.78
N ALA A 13 -3.78 21.07 -7.32
CA ALA A 13 -4.11 19.96 -8.21
C ALA A 13 -5.59 19.59 -8.23
N GLY A 14 -6.41 20.12 -7.33
CA GLY A 14 -7.82 19.73 -7.17
C GLY A 14 -8.02 18.24 -6.83
N LEU A 15 -6.96 17.55 -6.34
CA LEU A 15 -6.96 16.13 -6.00
C LEU A 15 -7.26 15.95 -4.51
N ARG A 16 -8.11 14.97 -4.21
CA ARG A 16 -8.31 14.47 -2.84
C ARG A 16 -7.56 13.14 -2.69
N VAL A 17 -6.60 13.08 -1.80
CA VAL A 17 -5.80 11.86 -1.53
C VAL A 17 -6.19 11.27 -0.18
N VAL A 18 -6.51 9.97 -0.17
CA VAL A 18 -6.86 9.24 1.05
C VAL A 18 -5.96 8.02 1.19
N GLU A 19 -5.27 7.90 2.32
CA GLU A 19 -4.57 6.67 2.70
C GLU A 19 -5.58 5.60 3.03
N THR A 20 -5.32 4.38 2.61
CA THR A 20 -6.26 3.26 2.78
C THR A 20 -5.75 2.15 3.70
N ASP A 21 -4.45 2.15 4.02
CA ASP A 21 -3.92 1.41 5.16
C ASP A 21 -4.45 2.03 6.45
N LEU A 22 -4.94 1.22 7.39
CA LEU A 22 -5.60 1.73 8.59
C LEU A 22 -4.68 2.64 9.40
N GLY A 23 -3.41 2.24 9.59
CA GLY A 23 -2.43 3.05 10.30
C GLY A 23 -2.09 4.33 9.56
N GLY A 24 -1.90 4.26 8.24
CA GLY A 24 -1.66 5.40 7.37
C GLY A 24 -2.83 6.39 7.37
N TRP A 25 -4.07 5.90 7.30
CA TRP A 25 -5.27 6.74 7.37
C TRP A 25 -5.40 7.47 8.71
N ILE A 26 -5.19 6.77 9.83
CA ILE A 26 -5.19 7.40 11.17
C ILE A 26 -4.15 8.51 11.25
N LEU A 27 -2.93 8.28 10.73
CA LEU A 27 -1.87 9.28 10.73
C LEU A 27 -2.19 10.47 9.80
N GLN A 28 -2.82 10.20 8.65
CA GLN A 28 -3.29 11.26 7.76
C GLN A 28 -4.29 12.16 8.47
N LEU A 29 -5.26 11.59 9.18
CA LEU A 29 -6.24 12.34 9.98
C LEU A 29 -5.59 13.11 11.13
N ALA A 30 -4.57 12.53 11.76
CA ALA A 30 -3.82 13.16 12.86
C ALA A 30 -2.80 14.21 12.39
N GLY A 31 -2.56 14.34 11.08
CA GLY A 31 -1.50 15.21 10.54
C GLY A 31 -0.09 14.79 10.95
N GLN A 32 0.15 13.49 11.19
CA GLN A 32 1.41 12.93 11.65
C GLN A 32 2.12 12.11 10.56
N HIS A 33 3.42 11.90 10.75
CA HIS A 33 4.23 11.05 9.89
C HIS A 33 4.28 9.60 10.42
N PRO A 34 4.42 8.59 9.52
CA PRO A 34 4.59 7.20 9.94
C PRO A 34 5.90 7.03 10.71
N SER A 35 5.85 6.24 11.79
CA SER A 35 7.01 5.92 12.62
C SER A 35 7.62 4.54 12.32
N HIS A 36 6.92 3.73 11.53
CA HIS A 36 7.36 2.39 11.15
C HIS A 36 6.85 2.06 9.73
N ILE A 37 7.62 1.26 8.97
CA ILE A 37 7.29 0.96 7.58
C ILE A 37 6.10 -0.01 7.43
N VAL A 38 5.96 -0.96 8.36
CA VAL A 38 4.90 -1.98 8.34
C VAL A 38 3.75 -1.65 9.28
N ALA A 39 4.04 -0.97 10.40
CA ALA A 39 3.05 -0.56 11.40
C ALA A 39 3.10 0.96 11.60
N PRO A 40 2.59 1.76 10.63
CA PRO A 40 2.82 3.20 10.58
C PRO A 40 2.43 3.95 11.86
N ALA A 41 1.32 3.58 12.50
CA ALA A 41 0.76 4.22 13.68
C ALA A 41 1.12 3.53 15.01
N VAL A 42 2.20 2.72 15.06
CA VAL A 42 2.58 1.94 16.25
C VAL A 42 2.84 2.79 17.51
N HIS A 43 3.18 4.06 17.34
CA HIS A 43 3.40 5.01 18.44
C HIS A 43 2.10 5.55 19.07
N LEU A 44 0.94 5.31 18.45
CA LEU A 44 -0.35 5.75 18.99
C LEU A 44 -0.98 4.66 19.84
N ASN A 45 -1.43 5.03 21.03
CA ASN A 45 -2.24 4.14 21.85
C ASN A 45 -3.73 4.20 21.43
N LYS A 46 -4.52 3.24 21.92
CA LYS A 46 -5.93 3.10 21.56
C LYS A 46 -6.77 4.36 21.84
N GLU A 47 -6.51 5.06 22.94
CA GLU A 47 -7.25 6.28 23.26
C GLU A 47 -6.90 7.44 22.33
N GLN A 48 -5.64 7.58 21.94
CA GLN A 48 -5.22 8.56 20.94
C GLN A 48 -5.84 8.28 19.57
N VAL A 49 -5.88 7.01 19.15
CA VAL A 49 -6.60 6.60 17.92
C VAL A 49 -8.08 6.96 18.01
N ARG A 50 -8.73 6.65 19.15
CA ARG A 50 -10.14 7.02 19.37
C ARG A 50 -10.37 8.53 19.21
N GLN A 51 -9.53 9.36 19.82
CA GLN A 51 -9.62 10.82 19.73
C GLN A 51 -9.49 11.33 18.29
N VAL A 52 -8.56 10.77 17.50
CA VAL A 52 -8.41 11.09 16.07
C VAL A 52 -9.68 10.77 15.29
N LEU A 53 -10.24 9.56 15.48
CA LEU A 53 -11.44 9.13 14.78
C LEU A 53 -12.70 9.91 15.22
N MET A 54 -12.78 10.31 16.49
CA MET A 54 -13.84 11.19 16.99
C MET A 54 -13.76 12.59 16.37
N ALA A 55 -12.56 13.14 16.24
CA ALA A 55 -12.36 14.43 15.59
C ALA A 55 -12.74 14.40 14.10
N GLU A 56 -12.48 13.29 13.41
CA GLU A 56 -12.89 13.08 12.01
C GLU A 56 -14.40 12.95 11.86
N SER A 57 -15.03 12.12 12.71
CA SER A 57 -16.45 11.80 12.59
C SER A 57 -17.38 12.87 13.15
N GLY A 58 -16.92 13.65 14.14
CA GLY A 58 -17.76 14.51 14.96
C GLY A 58 -18.68 13.77 15.95
N TRP A 59 -18.48 12.46 16.12
CA TRP A 59 -19.31 11.59 16.95
C TRP A 59 -18.50 11.00 18.10
N GLU A 60 -19.17 10.71 19.22
CA GLU A 60 -18.54 9.98 20.29
C GLU A 60 -18.44 8.49 19.96
N LEU A 61 -17.21 7.97 19.98
CA LEU A 61 -16.91 6.57 19.69
C LEU A 61 -16.54 5.84 20.99
N PRO A 62 -16.95 4.59 21.17
CA PRO A 62 -16.53 3.78 22.32
C PRO A 62 -15.03 3.46 22.23
N THR A 63 -14.41 3.12 23.38
CA THR A 63 -12.99 2.76 23.44
C THR A 63 -12.75 1.31 23.00
N ASP A 64 -13.78 0.64 22.53
CA ASP A 64 -13.67 -0.74 22.04
C ASP A 64 -12.97 -0.79 20.67
N ARG A 65 -12.01 -1.75 20.53
CA ARG A 65 -11.24 -1.91 19.28
C ARG A 65 -12.14 -2.22 18.09
N GLU A 66 -13.09 -3.11 18.27
CA GLU A 66 -13.97 -3.59 17.22
C GLU A 66 -14.86 -2.47 16.69
N ALA A 67 -15.34 -1.61 17.59
CA ALA A 67 -16.12 -0.44 17.21
C ALA A 67 -15.30 0.60 16.44
N LEU A 68 -14.05 0.85 16.85
CA LEU A 68 -13.13 1.76 16.13
C LEU A 68 -12.81 1.23 14.73
N VAL A 69 -12.54 -0.08 14.61
CA VAL A 69 -12.30 -0.73 13.31
C VAL A 69 -13.56 -0.71 12.43
N ALA A 70 -14.74 -0.94 13.01
CA ALA A 70 -15.99 -0.88 12.26
C ALA A 70 -16.28 0.54 11.74
N HIS A 71 -15.97 1.56 12.53
CA HIS A 71 -16.06 2.96 12.08
C HIS A 71 -15.13 3.22 10.90
N ALA A 72 -13.83 2.89 11.02
CA ALA A 72 -12.85 3.04 9.95
C ALA A 72 -13.26 2.30 8.68
N ARG A 73 -13.74 1.07 8.81
CA ARG A 73 -14.25 0.27 7.68
C ARG A 73 -15.40 0.96 6.96
N THR A 74 -16.34 1.53 7.69
CA THR A 74 -17.48 2.25 7.11
C THR A 74 -17.01 3.46 6.31
N ARG A 75 -16.11 4.26 6.87
CA ARG A 75 -15.58 5.46 6.23
C ARG A 75 -14.74 5.14 4.99
N LEU A 76 -13.81 4.20 5.10
CA LEU A 76 -12.95 3.82 3.98
C LEU A 76 -13.73 3.10 2.87
N ARG A 77 -14.82 2.40 3.18
CA ARG A 77 -15.67 1.77 2.17
C ARG A 77 -16.25 2.79 1.18
N GLU A 78 -16.66 3.95 1.67
CA GLU A 78 -17.15 5.05 0.81
C GLU A 78 -16.03 5.57 -0.11
N VAL A 79 -14.81 5.67 0.43
CA VAL A 79 -13.63 6.08 -0.33
C VAL A 79 -13.32 5.09 -1.44
N PHE A 80 -13.23 3.80 -1.13
CA PHE A 80 -12.99 2.75 -2.12
C PHE A 80 -14.03 2.73 -3.24
N ALA A 81 -15.31 2.95 -2.89
CA ALA A 81 -16.41 2.91 -3.86
C ALA A 81 -16.47 4.16 -4.77
N SER A 82 -15.83 5.26 -4.39
CA SER A 82 -15.90 6.53 -5.10
C SER A 82 -14.57 7.01 -5.69
N ALA A 83 -13.48 6.30 -5.43
CA ALA A 83 -12.17 6.69 -5.93
C ALA A 83 -12.06 6.50 -7.45
N ASP A 84 -11.59 7.52 -8.16
CA ASP A 84 -11.32 7.44 -9.60
C ASP A 84 -10.00 6.72 -9.91
N ILE A 85 -9.00 6.91 -9.02
CA ILE A 85 -7.64 6.40 -9.20
C ILE A 85 -7.21 5.66 -7.93
N GLY A 86 -6.76 4.43 -8.09
CA GLY A 86 -6.05 3.67 -7.07
C GLY A 86 -4.54 3.76 -7.27
N ILE A 87 -3.80 4.06 -6.21
CA ILE A 87 -2.34 4.09 -6.24
C ILE A 87 -1.82 3.06 -5.25
N SER A 88 -1.01 2.11 -5.73
CA SER A 88 -0.40 1.09 -4.88
C SER A 88 1.12 1.05 -5.02
N GLY A 89 1.78 0.61 -3.95
CA GLY A 89 3.13 0.08 -4.04
C GLY A 89 3.09 -1.35 -4.61
N VAL A 90 4.21 -1.82 -5.14
CA VAL A 90 4.39 -3.19 -5.63
C VAL A 90 5.51 -3.84 -4.82
N ASN A 91 5.27 -5.06 -4.33
CA ASN A 91 6.31 -5.83 -3.64
C ASN A 91 7.37 -6.34 -4.60
N PHE A 92 6.96 -6.91 -5.72
CA PHE A 92 7.85 -7.30 -6.83
C PHE A 92 7.08 -7.47 -8.13
N GLY A 93 7.80 -7.49 -9.25
CA GLY A 93 7.27 -7.77 -10.59
C GLY A 93 8.00 -8.95 -11.23
N VAL A 94 7.29 -9.85 -11.89
CA VAL A 94 7.81 -11.03 -12.58
C VAL A 94 8.08 -10.69 -14.04
N ALA A 95 9.35 -10.64 -14.43
CA ALA A 95 9.75 -10.23 -15.79
C ALA A 95 9.22 -11.16 -16.88
N GLU A 96 9.18 -12.47 -16.61
CA GLU A 96 8.68 -13.49 -17.55
C GLU A 96 7.26 -13.24 -18.02
N THR A 97 6.39 -12.75 -17.14
CA THR A 97 4.95 -12.60 -17.43
C THR A 97 4.45 -11.15 -17.41
N GLY A 98 5.26 -10.20 -16.94
CA GLY A 98 4.82 -8.83 -16.69
C GLY A 98 3.86 -8.69 -15.51
N THR A 99 3.70 -9.73 -14.69
CA THR A 99 2.82 -9.74 -13.53
C THR A 99 3.45 -8.96 -12.37
N ILE A 100 2.70 -8.06 -11.77
CA ILE A 100 3.07 -7.40 -10.52
C ILE A 100 2.40 -8.09 -9.33
N CYS A 101 3.11 -8.14 -8.21
CA CYS A 101 2.64 -8.74 -6.97
C CYS A 101 2.50 -7.70 -5.86
N VAL A 102 1.32 -7.68 -5.22
CA VAL A 102 1.03 -6.85 -4.05
C VAL A 102 0.62 -7.75 -2.90
N VAL A 103 1.43 -7.75 -1.84
CA VAL A 103 1.23 -8.56 -0.63
C VAL A 103 0.66 -7.66 0.46
N GLU A 104 -0.40 -8.10 1.11
CA GLU A 104 -1.08 -7.33 2.15
C GLU A 104 -1.77 -8.24 3.19
N ASN A 105 -2.17 -7.65 4.34
CA ASN A 105 -2.87 -8.36 5.41
C ASN A 105 -4.25 -7.77 5.75
N GLU A 106 -4.58 -6.57 5.25
CA GLU A 106 -5.81 -5.86 5.60
C GLU A 106 -6.92 -5.97 4.54
N GLY A 107 -6.58 -6.29 3.29
CA GLY A 107 -7.50 -6.31 2.15
C GLY A 107 -7.73 -4.95 1.50
N ASN A 108 -7.06 -3.89 1.97
CA ASN A 108 -7.15 -2.54 1.41
C ASN A 108 -6.50 -2.43 0.03
N ALA A 109 -5.34 -3.03 -0.19
CA ALA A 109 -4.67 -2.99 -1.48
C ALA A 109 -5.49 -3.69 -2.56
N ARG A 110 -6.17 -4.82 -2.25
CA ARG A 110 -7.10 -5.47 -3.16
C ARG A 110 -8.18 -4.50 -3.64
N LEU A 111 -8.76 -3.71 -2.75
CA LEU A 111 -9.81 -2.74 -3.10
C LEU A 111 -9.25 -1.57 -3.91
N VAL A 112 -8.05 -1.08 -3.56
CA VAL A 112 -7.35 -0.01 -4.29
C VAL A 112 -6.99 -0.44 -5.72
N THR A 113 -6.62 -1.70 -5.92
CA THR A 113 -6.18 -2.21 -7.24
C THR A 113 -7.32 -2.69 -8.12
N ALA A 114 -8.51 -2.96 -7.56
CA ALA A 114 -9.62 -3.57 -8.30
C ALA A 114 -10.82 -2.64 -8.54
N LEU A 115 -11.14 -1.73 -7.61
CA LEU A 115 -12.36 -0.91 -7.70
C LEU A 115 -12.20 0.37 -8.53
N PRO A 116 -11.13 1.16 -8.41
CA PRO A 116 -10.95 2.36 -9.21
C PRO A 116 -10.80 2.05 -10.69
N ARG A 117 -11.27 2.96 -11.53
CA ARG A 117 -11.17 2.84 -12.99
C ARG A 117 -9.71 2.84 -13.48
N ILE A 118 -8.83 3.56 -12.80
CA ILE A 118 -7.40 3.65 -13.12
C ILE A 118 -6.59 3.13 -11.93
N HIS A 119 -5.67 2.21 -12.20
CA HIS A 119 -4.68 1.74 -11.21
C HIS A 119 -3.28 2.21 -11.60
N VAL A 120 -2.62 2.93 -10.71
CA VAL A 120 -1.22 3.34 -10.84
C VAL A 120 -0.38 2.54 -9.84
N ALA A 121 0.41 1.60 -10.34
CA ALA A 121 1.30 0.76 -9.55
C ALA A 121 2.72 1.35 -9.56
N VAL A 122 3.31 1.55 -8.39
CA VAL A 122 4.65 2.16 -8.25
C VAL A 122 5.62 1.13 -7.70
N MET A 123 6.70 0.87 -8.42
CA MET A 123 7.70 -0.15 -8.10
C MET A 123 9.12 0.40 -8.26
N GLY A 124 10.01 0.06 -7.33
CA GLY A 124 11.45 0.28 -7.55
C GLY A 124 12.00 -0.72 -8.58
N MET A 125 12.96 -0.31 -9.40
CA MET A 125 13.53 -1.18 -10.42
C MET A 125 14.21 -2.42 -9.84
N GLU A 126 14.66 -2.37 -8.60
CA GLU A 126 15.26 -3.47 -7.84
C GLU A 126 14.25 -4.57 -7.45
N ARG A 127 12.97 -4.35 -7.75
CA ARG A 127 11.89 -5.27 -7.41
C ARG A 127 11.50 -6.23 -8.52
N VAL A 128 12.24 -6.24 -9.60
CA VAL A 128 12.00 -7.17 -10.71
C VAL A 128 12.68 -8.49 -10.40
N VAL A 129 11.88 -9.56 -10.34
CA VAL A 129 12.37 -10.95 -10.33
C VAL A 129 12.25 -11.54 -11.72
N ARG A 130 13.06 -12.51 -12.03
CA ARG A 130 13.17 -13.09 -13.37
C ARG A 130 11.91 -13.90 -13.73
N ASP A 131 11.53 -14.81 -12.84
CA ASP A 131 10.54 -15.85 -13.07
C ASP A 131 9.74 -16.19 -11.79
N TRP A 132 8.83 -17.17 -11.90
CA TRP A 132 7.98 -17.60 -10.79
C TRP A 132 8.72 -18.36 -9.69
N ASP A 133 9.86 -18.99 -9.98
CA ASP A 133 10.66 -19.67 -8.96
C ASP A 133 11.28 -18.64 -8.00
N GLU A 134 11.82 -17.55 -8.52
CA GLU A 134 12.31 -16.44 -7.70
C GLU A 134 11.16 -15.77 -6.93
N ALA A 135 10.03 -15.55 -7.58
CA ALA A 135 8.84 -14.99 -6.94
C ALA A 135 8.35 -15.84 -5.75
N ALA A 136 8.34 -17.17 -5.91
CA ALA A 136 7.95 -18.11 -4.85
C ALA A 136 8.86 -18.00 -3.62
N HIS A 137 10.16 -17.82 -3.80
CA HIS A 137 11.11 -17.62 -2.69
C HIS A 137 10.78 -16.34 -1.91
N ILE A 138 10.50 -15.22 -2.60
CA ILE A 138 10.12 -13.95 -1.94
C ILE A 138 8.82 -14.13 -1.16
N LEU A 139 7.81 -14.78 -1.74
CA LEU A 139 6.51 -15.01 -1.08
C LEU A 139 6.63 -15.86 0.19
N GLN A 140 7.61 -16.74 0.27
CA GLN A 140 7.88 -17.53 1.48
C GLN A 140 8.61 -16.71 2.55
N ILE A 141 9.58 -15.88 2.16
CA ILE A 141 10.43 -15.14 3.09
C ILE A 141 9.74 -13.90 3.64
N LEU A 142 8.97 -13.19 2.80
CA LEU A 142 8.42 -11.88 3.14
C LEU A 142 7.48 -11.90 4.35
N PRO A 143 6.45 -12.77 4.45
CA PRO A 143 5.57 -12.82 5.62
C PRO A 143 6.32 -13.22 6.88
N MET A 144 7.20 -14.21 6.79
CA MET A 144 8.01 -14.67 7.93
C MET A 144 8.89 -13.55 8.47
N ALA A 145 9.57 -12.79 7.59
CA ALA A 145 10.43 -11.70 7.99
C ALA A 145 9.65 -10.47 8.50
N ALA A 146 8.45 -10.21 7.97
CA ALA A 146 7.66 -9.03 8.33
C ALA A 146 6.87 -9.19 9.63
N ILE A 147 6.23 -10.33 9.84
CA ILE A 147 5.27 -10.57 10.94
C ILE A 147 5.43 -11.92 11.64
N GLY A 148 6.38 -12.76 11.23
CA GLY A 148 6.61 -14.08 11.80
C GLY A 148 5.57 -15.14 11.41
N ASP A 149 4.82 -14.91 10.32
CA ASP A 149 3.81 -15.82 9.80
C ASP A 149 4.32 -16.61 8.59
N ASP A 150 3.79 -17.83 8.41
CA ASP A 150 4.15 -18.69 7.28
C ASP A 150 3.54 -18.24 5.96
N ALA A 151 2.50 -17.39 5.99
CA ALA A 151 1.83 -16.87 4.81
C ALA A 151 1.28 -15.46 5.01
N ALA A 152 1.21 -14.69 3.94
CA ALA A 152 0.51 -13.42 3.91
C ALA A 152 -1.02 -13.63 3.92
N GLY A 153 -1.77 -12.65 4.45
CA GLY A 153 -3.23 -12.67 4.42
C GLY A 153 -3.79 -12.66 3.00
N TYR A 154 -3.18 -11.86 2.13
CA TYR A 154 -3.55 -11.75 0.71
C TYR A 154 -2.32 -11.59 -0.16
N VAL A 155 -2.35 -12.25 -1.33
CA VAL A 155 -1.38 -12.08 -2.41
C VAL A 155 -2.17 -11.73 -3.67
N ASN A 156 -2.00 -10.52 -4.16
CA ASN A 156 -2.66 -10.04 -5.36
C ASN A 156 -1.68 -10.09 -6.52
N LEU A 157 -2.01 -10.87 -7.55
CA LEU A 157 -1.23 -11.00 -8.78
C LEU A 157 -1.98 -10.28 -9.89
N ILE A 158 -1.35 -9.28 -10.48
CA ILE A 158 -1.99 -8.38 -11.45
C ILE A 158 -1.14 -8.38 -12.72
N THR A 159 -1.69 -8.88 -13.82
CA THR A 159 -0.98 -9.00 -15.09
C THR A 159 -1.35 -7.86 -16.07
N GLY A 160 -2.51 -7.22 -15.88
CA GLY A 160 -2.96 -6.16 -16.77
C GLY A 160 -4.26 -5.50 -16.29
N PRO A 161 -4.80 -4.55 -17.04
CA PRO A 161 -6.15 -4.05 -16.84
C PRO A 161 -7.18 -5.13 -17.18
N ARG A 162 -8.44 -4.93 -16.81
CA ARG A 162 -9.53 -5.87 -17.15
C ARG A 162 -9.65 -6.07 -18.66
N ALA A 163 -9.86 -7.31 -19.06
CA ALA A 163 -10.11 -7.66 -20.45
C ALA A 163 -11.56 -7.31 -20.87
N PRO A 164 -11.84 -7.14 -22.16
CA PRO A 164 -13.21 -6.94 -22.64
C PRO A 164 -14.15 -8.07 -22.19
N GLY A 165 -15.21 -7.70 -21.47
CA GLY A 165 -16.20 -8.66 -20.93
C GLY A 165 -15.95 -9.07 -19.47
N GLU A 166 -14.86 -8.63 -18.85
CA GLU A 166 -14.65 -8.75 -17.41
C GLU A 166 -15.38 -7.61 -16.68
N GLU A 167 -15.98 -7.93 -15.54
CA GLU A 167 -16.74 -6.97 -14.73
C GLU A 167 -15.82 -6.27 -13.69
N ASP A 168 -14.81 -6.98 -13.19
CA ASP A 168 -13.91 -6.53 -12.13
C ASP A 168 -12.55 -6.09 -12.68
N GLY A 169 -11.91 -5.16 -11.97
CA GLY A 169 -10.58 -4.66 -12.27
C GLY A 169 -10.59 -3.28 -12.95
N PRO A 170 -9.46 -2.60 -12.96
CA PRO A 170 -9.30 -1.27 -13.55
C PRO A 170 -9.38 -1.34 -15.08
N GLU A 171 -9.86 -0.26 -15.69
CA GLU A 171 -9.83 -0.09 -17.16
C GLU A 171 -8.41 0.20 -17.66
N GLU A 172 -7.62 0.88 -16.82
CA GLU A 172 -6.27 1.28 -17.12
C GLU A 172 -5.32 0.87 -15.99
N LEU A 173 -4.19 0.25 -16.35
CA LEU A 173 -3.10 -0.06 -15.44
C LEU A 173 -1.83 0.67 -15.89
N HIS A 174 -1.27 1.49 -15.01
CA HIS A 174 -0.02 2.20 -15.24
C HIS A 174 1.04 1.69 -14.26
N LEU A 175 2.08 1.03 -14.77
CA LEU A 175 3.24 0.63 -13.96
C LEU A 175 4.33 1.69 -14.05
N VAL A 176 4.64 2.32 -12.93
CA VAL A 176 5.72 3.28 -12.80
C VAL A 176 6.93 2.60 -12.15
N ILE A 177 7.98 2.37 -12.92
CA ILE A 177 9.24 1.81 -12.44
C ILE A 177 10.18 2.95 -12.07
N LEU A 178 10.56 3.01 -10.80
CA LEU A 178 11.41 4.06 -10.25
C LEU A 178 12.87 3.60 -10.22
N ASP A 179 13.75 4.30 -10.90
CA ASP A 179 15.18 4.19 -10.68
C ASP A 179 15.58 4.90 -9.36
N GLY A 180 15.35 6.20 -9.24
CA GLY A 180 15.66 6.97 -8.04
C GLY A 180 17.12 6.83 -7.59
N GLY A 181 18.05 6.63 -8.53
CA GLY A 181 19.48 6.42 -8.28
C GLY A 181 19.89 4.96 -8.00
N ARG A 182 18.97 4.00 -8.07
CA ARG A 182 19.25 2.57 -7.82
C ARG A 182 20.22 2.00 -8.83
N SER A 183 20.09 2.35 -10.11
CA SER A 183 21.01 1.92 -11.17
C SER A 183 22.46 2.35 -10.91
N ALA A 184 22.66 3.45 -10.22
CA ALA A 184 24.00 3.92 -9.86
C ALA A 184 24.66 3.10 -8.73
N LEU A 185 23.91 2.25 -8.03
CA LEU A 185 24.43 1.35 -6.99
C LEU A 185 24.98 0.04 -7.58
N LEU A 186 24.52 -0.35 -8.78
CA LEU A 186 24.95 -1.59 -9.43
C LEU A 186 26.46 -1.59 -9.68
N GLY A 187 27.13 -2.68 -9.30
CA GLY A 187 28.57 -2.84 -9.40
C GLY A 187 29.39 -2.03 -8.39
N THR A 188 28.76 -1.43 -7.38
CA THR A 188 29.44 -0.73 -6.28
C THR A 188 29.39 -1.57 -4.98
N ASP A 189 30.14 -1.16 -3.96
CA ASP A 189 30.13 -1.77 -2.62
C ASP A 189 28.75 -1.62 -1.90
N LEU A 190 27.82 -0.87 -2.48
CA LEU A 190 26.48 -0.63 -1.94
C LEU A 190 25.40 -1.42 -2.71
N GLU A 191 25.76 -2.26 -3.65
CA GLU A 191 24.82 -3.04 -4.47
C GLU A 191 23.88 -3.90 -3.62
N GLU A 192 24.38 -4.53 -2.54
CA GLU A 192 23.59 -5.34 -1.60
C GLU A 192 22.41 -4.58 -0.96
N ALA A 193 22.42 -3.24 -0.94
CA ALA A 193 21.28 -2.46 -0.46
C ALA A 193 20.03 -2.63 -1.33
N LEU A 194 20.19 -3.07 -2.57
CA LEU A 194 19.09 -3.36 -3.50
C LEU A 194 18.38 -4.68 -3.20
N ASP A 195 18.99 -5.59 -2.45
CA ASP A 195 18.40 -6.89 -2.06
C ASP A 195 17.35 -6.74 -0.94
N CYS A 196 17.19 -5.55 -0.38
CA CYS A 196 16.24 -5.29 0.68
C CYS A 196 14.80 -5.56 0.27
N ILE A 197 14.12 -6.58 0.82
CA ILE A 197 12.71 -6.95 0.55
C ILE A 197 11.67 -6.07 1.26
N ARG A 198 12.11 -5.06 2.04
CA ARG A 198 11.27 -4.10 2.78
C ARG A 198 10.32 -4.76 3.79
N CYS A 199 10.72 -5.86 4.41
CA CYS A 199 9.94 -6.53 5.45
C CYS A 199 9.84 -5.73 6.77
N GLY A 200 10.70 -4.70 6.98
CA GLY A 200 10.70 -3.88 8.19
C GLY A 200 11.39 -4.52 9.39
N ALA A 201 11.97 -5.72 9.27
CA ALA A 201 12.58 -6.43 10.41
C ALA A 201 13.83 -5.74 11.02
N CYS A 202 14.39 -4.75 10.34
CA CYS A 202 15.55 -3.98 10.81
C CYS A 202 15.19 -2.67 11.55
N LEU A 203 13.90 -2.36 11.75
CA LEU A 203 13.40 -1.11 12.34
C LEU A 203 13.02 -1.29 13.81
#